data_8b24637c4bb03b5b2a8aa8e785fd0348
#
_entry.id   8b24637c4bb03b5b2a8aa8e785fd0348
#
_cell.length_a   1.000
_cell.length_b   1.000
_cell.length_c   1.000
_cell.angle_alpha   90.00
_cell.angle_beta   90.00
_cell.angle_gamma   90.00
#
_symmetry.space_group_name_H-M   'P 1'
#
loop_
_entity.id
_entity.type
_entity.pdbx_description
1 polymer ?
#
loop_
_entity_poly.entity_id
_entity_poly.type
_entity_poly.pdbx_seq_one_letter_code
_entity_poly.pdbx_strand_id
1 'polypeptide(L)'
;RRGTAMSNHFTRRRFLVTAGATATTVLGSSLFNLETVWAAPYIRRNLGGMSASDPVLVSYRKAIKAMKLLPDSNPLSWAYQAAIHGVPGPSLHTSWNTCEHGTPYFWSWHRMYLYWFEKIIRKMSGDNGWALPYWDYISPSQRSLPVPFRDPSSELYLANRGPGWNAGTASYLASHVDPTSGNSFVDYFSGQTGLESNPHDNVHVDMGGAMGNPSTAAPDPVFYVHHSNIDRLWDLWLAQGGGRTDPLSTPSWKNKAYTFFDENGNAVNMTTCDILRAAQQLNYTYESEPAQVNIYCIPRIRIPIYYLIPIILIHWPGPPVELNERETAVEINIKEFQQRLAPLAEGRNKGEFLVLELDNVEAAKTPGVVWEVYLGLPPNAAPNSESPFFLGTMTLFGAGVREHAHEGFRPAKFTFRANRAILAALKSRQDQLRLLFVPSGPLIDGKPTHPKVQSPVRIGTVNISVASEKEEPPKIQESPERAK
;
A
#
# COMPACT_ATOMS: atom_id res chain seq x y z
N ARG A 1 55.20 7.03 -19.37
CA ARG A 1 54.57 5.73 -19.76
C ARG A 1 53.11 5.81 -19.32
N ARG A 2 52.25 5.90 -20.33
CA ARG A 2 50.80 5.98 -20.19
C ARG A 2 50.24 4.54 -20.00
N GLY A 3 49.39 4.32 -19.02
CA GLY A 3 48.58 3.13 -18.86
C GLY A 3 47.11 3.48 -19.10
N THR A 4 46.57 2.95 -20.18
CA THR A 4 45.16 3.06 -20.60
C THR A 4 44.30 2.08 -19.83
N ALA A 5 43.25 2.59 -19.17
CA ALA A 5 42.20 1.75 -18.58
C ALA A 5 41.19 1.34 -19.67
N MET A 6 40.98 0.05 -19.85
CA MET A 6 39.92 -0.50 -20.72
C MET A 6 38.61 -0.54 -19.96
N SER A 7 37.60 0.11 -20.50
CA SER A 7 36.21 -0.01 -20.08
C SER A 7 35.57 -1.24 -20.74
N ASN A 8 35.07 -2.19 -19.95
CA ASN A 8 34.31 -3.31 -20.45
C ASN A 8 32.82 -2.93 -20.58
N HIS A 9 32.41 -2.65 -21.80
CA HIS A 9 30.98 -2.64 -22.17
C HIS A 9 30.53 -4.08 -22.46
N PHE A 10 29.64 -4.62 -21.62
CA PHE A 10 28.91 -5.84 -21.94
C PHE A 10 27.68 -5.49 -22.80
N THR A 11 27.78 -5.79 -24.08
CA THR A 11 26.66 -5.71 -25.04
C THR A 11 25.85 -7.01 -25.00
N ARG A 12 24.55 -6.87 -24.72
CA ARG A 12 23.56 -7.94 -24.89
C ARG A 12 23.37 -8.24 -26.39
N ARG A 13 23.99 -9.30 -26.90
CA ARG A 13 23.53 -10.01 -28.12
C ARG A 13 24.23 -11.38 -28.21
N ARG A 14 23.40 -12.39 -28.54
CA ARG A 14 23.68 -13.77 -28.94
C ARG A 14 23.59 -14.84 -27.85
N PHE A 15 22.41 -15.41 -27.73
CA PHE A 15 22.26 -16.86 -27.60
C PHE A 15 21.15 -17.29 -28.60
N LEU A 16 21.53 -17.75 -29.76
CA LEU A 16 20.67 -18.52 -30.65
C LEU A 16 21.28 -19.91 -30.76
N VAL A 17 20.45 -20.86 -30.42
CA VAL A 17 20.61 -22.30 -30.35
C VAL A 17 20.97 -22.90 -31.69
N THR A 18 21.96 -23.81 -31.69
CA THR A 18 22.11 -24.83 -32.73
C THR A 18 21.85 -26.19 -32.07
N ALA A 19 20.69 -26.76 -32.35
CA ALA A 19 20.39 -28.14 -31.98
C ALA A 19 20.80 -29.06 -33.16
N GLY A 20 21.86 -29.85 -32.94
CA GLY A 20 22.23 -30.97 -33.79
C GLY A 20 21.82 -32.28 -33.11
N ALA A 21 21.01 -33.07 -33.79
CA ALA A 21 20.56 -34.37 -33.34
C ALA A 21 21.64 -35.43 -33.49
N THR A 22 21.90 -36.23 -32.45
CA THR A 22 22.43 -37.57 -32.55
C THR A 22 21.71 -38.47 -31.55
N ALA A 23 21.00 -39.45 -32.08
CA ALA A 23 20.31 -40.48 -31.32
C ALA A 23 21.34 -41.52 -30.79
N THR A 24 21.30 -41.78 -29.49
CA THR A 24 21.86 -43.03 -28.89
C THR A 24 20.88 -43.49 -27.83
N THR A 25 20.30 -44.62 -28.08
CA THR A 25 19.40 -45.38 -27.18
C THR A 25 20.17 -45.93 -25.99
N VAL A 26 19.81 -45.50 -24.74
CA VAL A 26 20.09 -46.25 -23.51
C VAL A 26 18.80 -46.24 -22.69
N LEU A 27 18.25 -47.43 -22.45
CA LEU A 27 17.16 -47.70 -21.54
C LEU A 27 17.65 -47.49 -20.09
N GLY A 28 17.00 -46.62 -19.36
CA GLY A 28 17.25 -46.41 -17.93
C GLY A 28 16.45 -45.24 -17.40
N SER A 29 15.36 -45.53 -16.66
CA SER A 29 14.60 -44.66 -15.73
C SER A 29 14.49 -43.18 -16.11
N SER A 30 13.50 -42.89 -16.94
CA SER A 30 13.06 -41.50 -17.24
C SER A 30 12.39 -40.88 -16.02
N LEU A 31 13.18 -40.12 -15.26
CA LEU A 31 12.63 -38.98 -14.54
C LEU A 31 12.23 -37.96 -15.61
N PHE A 32 10.96 -37.90 -15.93
CA PHE A 32 10.40 -36.80 -16.73
C PHE A 32 10.58 -35.52 -15.93
N ASN A 33 11.69 -34.78 -16.15
CA ASN A 33 11.71 -33.36 -15.92
C ASN A 33 10.74 -32.74 -16.93
N LEU A 34 9.49 -32.64 -16.58
CA LEU A 34 8.57 -31.67 -17.18
C LEU A 34 9.08 -30.29 -16.72
N GLU A 35 10.07 -29.73 -17.43
CA GLU A 35 10.23 -28.29 -17.47
C GLU A 35 8.92 -27.75 -18.05
N THR A 36 8.04 -27.33 -17.18
CA THR A 36 6.89 -26.52 -17.56
C THR A 36 7.48 -25.28 -18.23
N VAL A 37 7.35 -25.20 -19.54
CA VAL A 37 7.68 -24.00 -20.31
C VAL A 37 6.69 -22.94 -19.86
N TRP A 38 7.08 -22.15 -18.86
CA TRP A 38 6.30 -21.01 -18.40
C TRP A 38 6.26 -20.01 -19.55
N ALA A 39 5.07 -19.57 -19.93
CA ALA A 39 4.93 -18.42 -20.84
C ALA A 39 5.69 -17.24 -20.22
N ALA A 40 6.35 -16.44 -21.07
CA ALA A 40 7.04 -15.24 -20.60
C ALA A 40 6.02 -14.37 -19.82
N PRO A 41 6.37 -13.88 -18.62
CA PRO A 41 5.44 -13.11 -17.81
C PRO A 41 5.06 -11.81 -18.51
N TYR A 42 3.85 -11.34 -18.27
CA TYR A 42 3.43 -9.99 -18.60
C TYR A 42 4.25 -8.99 -17.78
N ILE A 43 4.83 -7.98 -18.45
CA ILE A 43 5.69 -7.00 -17.77
C ILE A 43 4.89 -5.72 -17.54
N ARG A 44 4.57 -5.44 -16.30
CA ARG A 44 3.98 -4.16 -15.88
C ARG A 44 5.05 -3.08 -15.94
N ARG A 45 4.86 -2.10 -16.81
CA ARG A 45 5.83 -1.04 -17.11
C ARG A 45 5.56 0.21 -16.26
N ASN A 46 6.63 0.97 -15.99
CA ASN A 46 6.52 2.28 -15.36
C ASN A 46 5.85 3.27 -16.31
N LEU A 47 4.85 4.03 -15.83
CA LEU A 47 4.22 5.13 -16.56
C LEU A 47 5.15 6.31 -16.83
N GLY A 48 6.25 6.43 -16.09
CA GLY A 48 7.20 7.51 -16.24
C GLY A 48 7.74 7.58 -17.68
N GLY A 49 7.51 8.73 -18.31
CA GLY A 49 7.93 8.97 -19.68
C GLY A 49 7.03 8.38 -20.78
N MET A 50 5.93 7.67 -20.45
CA MET A 50 4.97 7.21 -21.45
C MET A 50 4.22 8.41 -22.04
N SER A 51 4.22 8.52 -23.38
CA SER A 51 3.38 9.47 -24.09
C SER A 51 1.95 8.93 -24.23
N ALA A 52 1.00 9.79 -24.58
CA ALA A 52 -0.38 9.38 -24.85
C ALA A 52 -0.48 8.38 -26.02
N SER A 53 0.52 8.32 -26.90
CA SER A 53 0.60 7.35 -28.03
C SER A 53 1.31 6.05 -27.69
N ASP A 54 1.79 5.86 -26.44
CA ASP A 54 2.36 4.57 -26.02
C ASP A 54 1.30 3.46 -26.21
N PRO A 55 1.65 2.32 -26.85
CA PRO A 55 0.71 1.23 -27.11
C PRO A 55 -0.04 0.74 -25.88
N VAL A 56 0.62 0.73 -24.70
CA VAL A 56 -0.02 0.34 -23.44
C VAL A 56 -1.19 1.27 -23.11
N LEU A 57 -1.01 2.59 -23.26
CA LEU A 57 -2.05 3.57 -22.98
C LEU A 57 -3.11 3.65 -24.06
N VAL A 58 -2.74 3.37 -25.32
CA VAL A 58 -3.72 3.23 -26.43
C VAL A 58 -4.66 2.07 -26.16
N SER A 59 -4.13 0.89 -25.81
CA SER A 59 -4.92 -0.30 -25.48
C SER A 59 -5.78 -0.06 -24.23
N TYR A 60 -5.25 0.61 -23.21
CA TYR A 60 -5.99 0.93 -22.00
C TYR A 60 -7.22 1.81 -22.29
N ARG A 61 -7.05 2.93 -23.04
CA ARG A 61 -8.19 3.79 -23.47
C ARG A 61 -9.22 3.02 -24.28
N LYS A 62 -8.75 2.18 -25.25
CA LYS A 62 -9.65 1.37 -26.08
C LYS A 62 -10.50 0.43 -25.22
N ALA A 63 -9.90 -0.23 -24.25
CA ALA A 63 -10.63 -1.11 -23.33
C ALA A 63 -11.65 -0.33 -22.49
N ILE A 64 -11.24 0.77 -21.84
CA ILE A 64 -12.14 1.60 -21.02
C ILE A 64 -13.34 2.08 -21.85
N LYS A 65 -13.11 2.56 -23.06
CA LYS A 65 -14.17 2.97 -23.97
C LYS A 65 -15.16 1.83 -24.25
N ALA A 66 -14.65 0.64 -24.54
CA ALA A 66 -15.49 -0.54 -24.79
C ALA A 66 -16.27 -0.96 -23.55
N MET A 67 -15.64 -0.95 -22.36
CA MET A 67 -16.28 -1.27 -21.08
C MET A 67 -17.39 -0.28 -20.72
N LYS A 68 -17.20 1.01 -20.99
CA LYS A 68 -18.21 2.06 -20.75
C LYS A 68 -19.45 1.94 -21.66
N LEU A 69 -19.36 1.21 -22.76
CA LEU A 69 -20.51 0.95 -23.67
C LEU A 69 -21.37 -0.23 -23.20
N LEU A 70 -20.88 -1.03 -22.26
CA LEU A 70 -21.64 -2.14 -21.70
C LEU A 70 -22.66 -1.64 -20.64
N PRO A 71 -23.82 -2.32 -20.50
CA PRO A 71 -24.74 -2.02 -19.40
C PRO A 71 -24.06 -2.17 -18.04
N ASP A 72 -24.42 -1.33 -17.07
CA ASP A 72 -23.83 -1.34 -15.71
C ASP A 72 -24.02 -2.70 -14.99
N SER A 73 -25.04 -3.48 -15.35
CA SER A 73 -25.27 -4.83 -14.84
C SER A 73 -24.34 -5.88 -15.44
N ASN A 74 -23.58 -5.57 -16.49
CA ASN A 74 -22.64 -6.50 -17.10
C ASN A 74 -21.34 -6.54 -16.28
N PRO A 75 -20.89 -7.72 -15.81
CA PRO A 75 -19.67 -7.85 -15.03
C PRO A 75 -18.41 -7.30 -15.69
N LEU A 76 -18.38 -7.16 -17.02
CA LEU A 76 -17.26 -6.58 -17.77
C LEU A 76 -17.39 -5.07 -17.97
N SER A 77 -18.48 -4.44 -17.53
CA SER A 77 -18.65 -2.98 -17.67
C SER A 77 -17.69 -2.23 -16.74
N TRP A 78 -17.35 -1.00 -17.14
CA TRP A 78 -16.54 -0.10 -16.32
C TRP A 78 -17.18 0.18 -14.96
N ALA A 79 -18.49 0.44 -14.97
CA ALA A 79 -19.26 0.70 -13.75
C ALA A 79 -19.26 -0.51 -12.81
N TYR A 80 -19.50 -1.72 -13.33
CA TYR A 80 -19.50 -2.93 -12.51
C TYR A 80 -18.16 -3.21 -11.88
N GLN A 81 -17.08 -3.12 -12.68
CA GLN A 81 -15.72 -3.36 -12.18
C GLN A 81 -15.34 -2.34 -11.10
N ALA A 82 -15.69 -1.07 -11.29
CA ALA A 82 -15.49 -0.05 -10.26
C ALA A 82 -16.31 -0.33 -8.98
N ALA A 83 -17.54 -0.79 -9.13
CA ALA A 83 -18.45 -1.09 -8.02
C ALA A 83 -17.99 -2.27 -7.14
N ILE A 84 -17.18 -3.19 -7.67
CA ILE A 84 -16.56 -4.26 -6.87
C ILE A 84 -15.72 -3.66 -5.75
N HIS A 85 -14.97 -2.60 -6.03
CA HIS A 85 -14.23 -1.86 -5.00
C HIS A 85 -15.18 -1.10 -4.08
N GLY A 86 -16.04 -0.24 -4.65
CA GLY A 86 -16.98 0.52 -3.85
C GLY A 86 -18.01 1.29 -4.68
N VAL A 87 -19.19 1.49 -4.09
CA VAL A 87 -20.24 2.37 -4.58
C VAL A 87 -20.81 3.18 -3.43
N PRO A 88 -21.29 4.40 -3.68
CA PRO A 88 -22.03 5.17 -2.67
C PRO A 88 -23.35 4.47 -2.30
N GLY A 89 -23.65 4.37 -1.03
CA GLY A 89 -24.89 3.81 -0.52
C GLY A 89 -24.95 2.27 -0.50
N PRO A 90 -26.16 1.69 -0.35
CA PRO A 90 -26.35 0.26 -0.25
C PRO A 90 -25.91 -0.48 -1.51
N SER A 91 -25.23 -1.60 -1.34
CA SER A 91 -24.82 -2.47 -2.44
C SER A 91 -26.04 -3.18 -3.07
N LEU A 92 -26.13 -3.13 -4.41
CA LEU A 92 -27.16 -3.85 -5.18
C LEU A 92 -26.72 -5.30 -5.51
N HIS A 93 -25.46 -5.62 -5.37
CA HIS A 93 -24.89 -6.94 -5.66
C HIS A 93 -23.94 -7.37 -4.54
N THR A 94 -23.91 -8.65 -4.24
CA THR A 94 -23.04 -9.23 -3.18
C THR A 94 -21.54 -9.12 -3.50
N SER A 95 -21.18 -8.91 -4.78
CA SER A 95 -19.79 -8.70 -5.23
C SER A 95 -19.34 -7.25 -5.17
N TRP A 96 -20.24 -6.31 -4.84
CA TRP A 96 -19.91 -4.88 -4.73
C TRP A 96 -19.56 -4.50 -3.29
N ASN A 97 -18.79 -3.43 -3.13
CA ASN A 97 -18.30 -2.97 -1.82
C ASN A 97 -17.54 -4.06 -1.04
N THR A 98 -16.73 -4.85 -1.74
CA THR A 98 -15.99 -5.97 -1.12
C THR A 98 -14.53 -5.65 -0.86
N CYS A 99 -14.07 -4.41 -1.13
CA CYS A 99 -12.69 -4.03 -0.87
C CYS A 99 -12.35 -4.10 0.62
N GLU A 100 -11.11 -4.45 0.87
CA GLU A 100 -10.58 -4.61 2.21
C GLU A 100 -9.64 -3.43 2.54
N HIS A 101 -10.02 -2.62 3.53
CA HIS A 101 -9.20 -1.54 4.07
C HIS A 101 -9.06 -1.69 5.59
N GLY A 102 -7.90 -1.35 6.15
CA GLY A 102 -7.62 -1.49 7.57
C GLY A 102 -7.59 -2.93 8.05
N THR A 103 -7.39 -3.89 7.16
CA THR A 103 -7.38 -5.32 7.46
C THR A 103 -6.14 -5.99 6.90
N PRO A 104 -5.74 -7.17 7.43
CA PRO A 104 -4.64 -7.95 6.86
C PRO A 104 -4.88 -8.43 5.42
N TYR A 105 -6.10 -8.26 4.91
CA TYR A 105 -6.50 -8.71 3.58
C TYR A 105 -6.35 -7.65 2.49
N PHE A 106 -6.01 -6.41 2.86
CA PHE A 106 -5.81 -5.29 1.93
C PHE A 106 -4.99 -5.69 0.69
N TRP A 107 -3.80 -6.28 0.91
CA TRP A 107 -2.87 -6.67 -0.15
C TRP A 107 -3.44 -7.73 -1.08
N SER A 108 -3.93 -8.81 -0.49
CA SER A 108 -4.42 -9.96 -1.24
C SER A 108 -5.67 -9.61 -2.06
N TRP A 109 -6.59 -8.84 -1.48
CA TRP A 109 -7.79 -8.41 -2.18
C TRP A 109 -7.47 -7.55 -3.40
N HIS A 110 -6.63 -6.52 -3.23
CA HIS A 110 -6.29 -5.61 -4.31
C HIS A 110 -5.45 -6.30 -5.41
N ARG A 111 -4.54 -7.22 -5.08
CA ARG A 111 -3.81 -8.03 -6.07
C ARG A 111 -4.76 -8.88 -6.92
N MET A 112 -5.74 -9.56 -6.31
CA MET A 112 -6.75 -10.33 -7.03
C MET A 112 -7.59 -9.45 -7.95
N TYR A 113 -8.03 -8.31 -7.45
CA TYR A 113 -8.81 -7.34 -8.20
C TYR A 113 -8.06 -6.84 -9.45
N LEU A 114 -6.81 -6.44 -9.30
CA LEU A 114 -5.97 -6.02 -10.42
C LEU A 114 -5.72 -7.15 -11.43
N TYR A 115 -5.52 -8.37 -10.98
CA TYR A 115 -5.30 -9.53 -11.83
C TYR A 115 -6.48 -9.78 -12.79
N TRP A 116 -7.69 -9.80 -12.26
CA TRP A 116 -8.89 -10.02 -13.07
C TRP A 116 -9.21 -8.80 -13.93
N PHE A 117 -9.06 -7.61 -13.43
CA PHE A 117 -9.18 -6.38 -14.19
C PHE A 117 -8.23 -6.37 -15.41
N GLU A 118 -6.98 -6.74 -15.22
CA GLU A 118 -5.98 -6.81 -16.28
C GLU A 118 -6.38 -7.80 -17.40
N LYS A 119 -6.93 -8.95 -17.05
CA LYS A 119 -7.46 -9.93 -18.02
C LYS A 119 -8.65 -9.37 -18.80
N ILE A 120 -9.56 -8.67 -18.12
CA ILE A 120 -10.68 -7.99 -18.75
C ILE A 120 -10.18 -6.91 -19.73
N ILE A 121 -9.21 -6.10 -19.34
CA ILE A 121 -8.62 -5.08 -20.23
C ILE A 121 -8.00 -5.72 -21.48
N ARG A 122 -7.26 -6.83 -21.37
CA ARG A 122 -6.75 -7.58 -22.54
C ARG A 122 -7.88 -7.98 -23.49
N LYS A 123 -8.96 -8.53 -22.98
CA LYS A 123 -10.13 -8.93 -23.79
C LYS A 123 -10.78 -7.72 -24.46
N MET A 124 -11.04 -6.66 -23.71
CA MET A 124 -11.78 -5.48 -24.18
C MET A 124 -10.97 -4.62 -25.16
N SER A 125 -9.65 -4.58 -25.01
CA SER A 125 -8.75 -3.90 -25.96
C SER A 125 -8.45 -4.74 -27.22
N GLY A 126 -8.53 -6.07 -27.11
CA GLY A 126 -8.02 -7.01 -28.12
C GLY A 126 -6.49 -7.11 -28.13
N ASP A 127 -5.81 -6.59 -27.12
CA ASP A 127 -4.35 -6.65 -26.95
C ASP A 127 -4.02 -7.74 -25.93
N ASN A 128 -3.77 -8.94 -26.41
CA ASN A 128 -3.48 -10.09 -25.54
C ASN A 128 -2.12 -9.99 -24.83
N GLY A 129 -1.25 -9.09 -25.24
CA GLY A 129 0.05 -8.83 -24.61
C GLY A 129 0.02 -7.72 -23.56
N TRP A 130 -1.12 -7.07 -23.37
CA TRP A 130 -1.23 -5.93 -22.49
C TRP A 130 -0.97 -6.30 -21.00
N ALA A 131 -0.22 -5.45 -20.33
CA ALA A 131 -0.02 -5.49 -18.89
C ALA A 131 -0.34 -4.12 -18.27
N LEU A 132 -0.92 -4.14 -17.07
CA LEU A 132 -1.30 -2.93 -16.34
C LEU A 132 -0.05 -2.13 -15.96
N PRO A 133 0.14 -0.88 -16.42
CA PRO A 133 1.28 -0.08 -16.01
C PRO A 133 1.16 0.36 -14.57
N TYR A 134 2.28 0.77 -13.95
CA TYR A 134 2.29 1.33 -12.60
C TYR A 134 2.77 2.78 -12.58
N TRP A 135 2.24 3.57 -11.67
CA TRP A 135 2.62 4.96 -11.45
C TRP A 135 3.59 5.07 -10.27
N ASP A 136 4.89 5.24 -10.56
CA ASP A 136 5.95 5.34 -9.55
C ASP A 136 6.08 6.74 -8.96
N TYR A 137 5.10 7.20 -8.22
CA TYR A 137 5.11 8.50 -7.54
C TYR A 137 6.13 8.60 -6.39
N ILE A 138 6.82 7.51 -6.01
CA ILE A 138 7.97 7.58 -5.09
C ILE A 138 9.10 8.35 -5.75
N SER A 139 9.31 8.13 -7.05
CA SER A 139 10.28 8.87 -7.84
C SER A 139 9.93 10.36 -7.90
N PRO A 140 10.84 11.28 -7.51
CA PRO A 140 10.56 12.72 -7.44
C PRO A 140 9.99 13.32 -8.73
N SER A 141 10.42 12.83 -9.89
CA SER A 141 9.95 13.27 -11.21
C SER A 141 8.55 12.80 -11.59
N GLN A 142 7.94 11.90 -10.81
CA GLN A 142 6.64 11.30 -11.10
C GLN A 142 5.58 11.60 -10.03
N ARG A 143 5.81 12.57 -9.14
CA ARG A 143 4.87 12.93 -8.08
C ARG A 143 3.66 13.70 -8.54
N SER A 144 3.65 14.21 -9.77
CA SER A 144 2.46 14.82 -10.40
C SER A 144 1.69 13.78 -11.20
N LEU A 145 0.37 14.04 -11.40
CA LEU A 145 -0.47 13.18 -12.24
C LEU A 145 0.19 12.98 -13.61
N PRO A 146 0.32 11.74 -14.12
CA PRO A 146 0.92 11.50 -15.42
C PRO A 146 0.18 12.23 -16.55
N VAL A 147 0.93 12.85 -17.46
CA VAL A 147 0.39 13.72 -18.53
C VAL A 147 -0.77 13.06 -19.31
N PRO A 148 -0.70 11.76 -19.71
CA PRO A 148 -1.79 11.12 -20.46
C PRO A 148 -3.13 11.05 -19.73
N PHE A 149 -3.15 11.26 -18.39
CA PHE A 149 -4.38 11.27 -17.58
C PHE A 149 -5.00 12.66 -17.43
N ARG A 150 -4.40 13.71 -18.02
CA ARG A 150 -4.83 15.11 -17.90
C ARG A 150 -5.66 15.60 -19.09
N ASP A 151 -5.68 14.87 -20.20
CA ASP A 151 -6.39 15.24 -21.42
C ASP A 151 -7.90 15.00 -21.28
N PRO A 152 -8.75 16.04 -21.26
CA PRO A 152 -10.20 15.91 -21.07
C PRO A 152 -10.91 15.15 -22.21
N SER A 153 -10.26 14.94 -23.34
CA SER A 153 -10.78 14.13 -24.46
C SER A 153 -10.44 12.64 -24.34
N SER A 154 -9.62 12.26 -23.35
CA SER A 154 -9.15 10.89 -23.14
C SER A 154 -10.05 10.12 -22.16
N GLU A 155 -10.27 8.84 -22.40
CA GLU A 155 -10.92 7.93 -21.45
C GLU A 155 -10.15 7.76 -20.14
N LEU A 156 -8.88 8.19 -20.08
CA LEU A 156 -8.06 8.21 -18.85
C LEU A 156 -8.32 9.44 -17.97
N TYR A 157 -9.08 10.39 -18.47
CA TYR A 157 -9.42 11.62 -17.74
C TYR A 157 -10.63 11.41 -16.83
N LEU A 158 -10.56 11.96 -15.64
CA LEU A 158 -11.72 12.18 -14.77
C LEU A 158 -11.71 13.63 -14.28
N ALA A 159 -12.83 14.33 -14.45
CA ALA A 159 -12.94 15.74 -14.06
C ALA A 159 -12.90 15.95 -12.55
N ASN A 160 -13.49 15.01 -11.81
CA ASN A 160 -13.60 15.08 -10.34
C ASN A 160 -12.32 14.55 -9.65
N ARG A 161 -11.23 15.29 -9.82
CA ARG A 161 -9.99 15.20 -9.01
C ARG A 161 -9.81 16.51 -8.26
N GLY A 162 -9.06 16.49 -7.17
CA GLY A 162 -8.77 17.68 -6.39
C GLY A 162 -8.05 18.78 -7.18
N PRO A 163 -7.97 19.99 -6.61
CA PRO A 163 -7.37 21.14 -7.28
C PRO A 163 -5.96 20.87 -7.77
N GLY A 164 -5.63 21.36 -8.96
CA GLY A 164 -4.29 21.33 -9.55
C GLY A 164 -3.90 20.00 -10.22
N TRP A 165 -4.54 18.85 -9.91
CA TRP A 165 -4.16 17.57 -10.48
C TRP A 165 -4.34 17.50 -11.99
N ASN A 166 -5.53 17.84 -12.49
CA ASN A 166 -5.80 17.83 -13.94
C ASN A 166 -5.02 18.91 -14.68
N ALA A 167 -4.70 20.03 -14.04
CA ALA A 167 -3.84 21.06 -14.59
C ALA A 167 -2.34 20.69 -14.56
N GLY A 168 -1.97 19.68 -13.76
CA GLY A 168 -0.58 19.26 -13.58
C GLY A 168 0.24 20.17 -12.69
N THR A 169 -0.40 21.06 -11.93
CA THR A 169 0.23 21.94 -10.95
C THR A 169 0.32 21.31 -9.56
N ALA A 170 -0.48 20.25 -9.30
CA ALA A 170 -0.41 19.49 -8.08
C ALA A 170 0.65 18.37 -8.14
N SER A 171 1.29 18.12 -7.00
CA SER A 171 2.21 17.00 -6.81
C SER A 171 2.23 16.55 -5.35
N TYR A 172 2.58 15.28 -5.13
CA TYR A 172 2.74 14.74 -3.78
C TYR A 172 3.96 15.29 -3.06
N LEU A 173 3.84 15.49 -1.75
CA LEU A 173 4.99 15.64 -0.86
C LEU A 173 5.79 14.33 -0.78
N ALA A 174 7.10 14.43 -0.54
CA ALA A 174 7.94 13.25 -0.34
C ALA A 174 7.48 12.43 0.86
N SER A 175 7.18 13.08 1.99
CA SER A 175 6.68 12.46 3.21
C SER A 175 5.37 11.70 3.04
N HIS A 176 4.55 12.06 2.04
CA HIS A 176 3.26 11.43 1.78
C HIS A 176 3.35 10.18 0.89
N VAL A 177 4.42 10.02 0.12
CA VAL A 177 4.52 8.93 -0.86
C VAL A 177 5.74 8.03 -0.68
N ASP A 178 6.72 8.43 0.11
CA ASP A 178 7.88 7.61 0.41
C ASP A 178 7.55 6.61 1.54
N PRO A 179 7.44 5.32 1.25
CA PRO A 179 7.12 4.31 2.25
C PRO A 179 8.24 4.12 3.28
N THR A 180 9.44 4.63 3.02
CA THR A 180 10.56 4.65 3.98
C THR A 180 10.56 5.89 4.86
N SER A 181 9.76 6.91 4.50
CA SER A 181 9.56 8.15 5.26
C SER A 181 8.86 7.83 6.58
N GLY A 182 9.42 8.26 7.68
CA GLY A 182 8.95 7.88 9.00
C GLY A 182 9.18 6.38 9.26
N ASN A 183 8.16 5.64 9.62
CA ASN A 183 8.26 4.22 9.97
C ASN A 183 7.13 3.38 9.38
N SER A 184 6.76 3.67 8.16
CA SER A 184 5.62 3.07 7.45
C SER A 184 5.68 1.53 7.32
N PHE A 185 6.85 0.93 7.51
CA PHE A 185 7.04 -0.53 7.44
C PHE A 185 7.02 -1.26 8.79
N VAL A 186 6.59 -0.61 9.87
CA VAL A 186 6.70 -1.22 11.21
C VAL A 186 5.74 -2.37 11.40
N ASP A 187 4.59 -2.36 10.75
CA ASP A 187 3.60 -3.40 10.96
C ASP A 187 2.73 -3.66 9.71
N TYR A 188 2.93 -4.83 9.13
CA TYR A 188 2.15 -5.33 7.99
C TYR A 188 0.69 -5.65 8.36
N PHE A 189 0.41 -5.98 9.64
CA PHE A 189 -0.87 -6.51 10.09
C PHE A 189 -1.72 -5.57 10.92
N SER A 190 -1.21 -4.45 11.36
CA SER A 190 -2.02 -3.50 12.14
C SER A 190 -3.08 -2.79 11.30
N GLY A 191 -3.15 -3.09 10.02
CA GLY A 191 -4.22 -2.66 9.13
C GLY A 191 -4.10 -1.22 8.65
N GLN A 192 -3.41 -0.34 9.37
CA GLN A 192 -3.31 1.07 9.01
C GLN A 192 -1.92 1.67 9.15
N THR A 193 -0.95 0.88 9.51
CA THR A 193 0.46 1.23 9.46
C THR A 193 1.13 0.43 8.36
N GLY A 194 2.13 0.97 7.74
CA GLY A 194 2.80 0.38 6.60
C GLY A 194 2.31 0.95 5.29
N LEU A 195 2.40 0.16 4.22
CA LEU A 195 2.15 0.64 2.85
C LEU A 195 0.68 1.00 2.57
N GLU A 196 -0.28 0.48 3.34
CA GLU A 196 -1.67 0.90 3.22
C GLU A 196 -1.83 2.35 3.68
N SER A 197 -1.28 2.74 4.83
CA SER A 197 -1.37 4.13 5.30
C SER A 197 -0.49 5.07 4.47
N ASN A 198 0.76 4.69 4.21
CA ASN A 198 1.72 5.46 3.41
C ASN A 198 2.48 4.52 2.46
N PRO A 199 2.29 4.62 1.13
CA PRO A 199 1.69 5.76 0.41
C PRO A 199 0.21 5.64 0.06
N HIS A 200 -0.46 4.48 0.20
CA HIS A 200 -1.77 4.25 -0.42
C HIS A 200 -2.82 5.29 0.02
N ASP A 201 -3.14 5.35 1.32
CA ASP A 201 -4.19 6.27 1.81
C ASP A 201 -3.83 7.74 1.54
N ASN A 202 -2.55 8.11 1.69
CA ASN A 202 -2.10 9.47 1.42
C ASN A 202 -2.30 9.87 -0.05
N VAL A 203 -2.00 8.97 -0.99
CA VAL A 203 -2.20 9.22 -2.43
C VAL A 203 -3.66 9.46 -2.74
N HIS A 204 -4.55 8.65 -2.16
CA HIS A 204 -5.98 8.83 -2.31
C HIS A 204 -6.48 10.17 -1.75
N VAL A 205 -6.11 10.48 -0.52
CA VAL A 205 -6.56 11.68 0.19
C VAL A 205 -6.00 12.94 -0.44
N ASP A 206 -4.72 13.00 -0.77
CA ASP A 206 -4.09 14.14 -1.44
C ASP A 206 -4.66 14.40 -2.82
N MET A 207 -4.94 13.36 -3.60
CA MET A 207 -5.59 13.54 -4.89
C MET A 207 -7.01 14.06 -4.73
N GLY A 208 -7.70 13.62 -3.69
CA GLY A 208 -9.06 14.10 -3.37
C GLY A 208 -10.08 13.84 -4.49
N GLY A 209 -11.17 14.58 -4.48
CA GLY A 209 -12.26 14.35 -5.43
C GLY A 209 -12.77 12.91 -5.37
N ALA A 210 -12.93 12.27 -6.52
CA ALA A 210 -13.37 10.86 -6.58
C ALA A 210 -12.37 9.92 -5.89
N MET A 211 -11.06 10.15 -6.07
CA MET A 211 -10.00 9.34 -5.46
C MET A 211 -9.99 9.44 -3.93
N GLY A 212 -10.48 10.53 -3.35
CA GLY A 212 -10.46 10.75 -1.90
C GLY A 212 -11.51 9.96 -1.10
N ASN A 213 -12.30 9.10 -1.74
CA ASN A 213 -13.32 8.29 -1.07
C ASN A 213 -13.37 6.88 -1.68
N PRO A 214 -13.28 5.79 -0.85
CA PRO A 214 -13.28 4.42 -1.35
C PRO A 214 -14.47 4.08 -2.26
N SER A 215 -15.65 4.61 -1.97
CA SER A 215 -16.86 4.33 -2.75
C SER A 215 -16.90 5.01 -4.14
N THR A 216 -15.97 5.93 -4.41
CA THR A 216 -15.91 6.67 -5.69
C THR A 216 -14.55 6.63 -6.37
N ALA A 217 -13.55 5.99 -5.78
CA ALA A 217 -12.18 6.01 -6.28
C ALA A 217 -11.97 5.18 -7.55
N ALA A 218 -12.53 3.99 -7.61
CA ALA A 218 -12.30 3.04 -8.71
C ALA A 218 -12.86 3.44 -10.09
N PRO A 219 -13.89 4.34 -10.22
CA PRO A 219 -14.24 4.96 -11.50
C PRO A 219 -13.13 5.80 -12.15
N ASP A 220 -12.12 6.24 -11.39
CA ASP A 220 -10.97 6.96 -11.96
C ASP A 220 -9.93 5.97 -12.51
N PRO A 221 -9.58 6.04 -13.83
CA PRO A 221 -8.55 5.15 -14.39
C PRO A 221 -7.19 5.20 -13.71
N VAL A 222 -6.85 6.31 -13.04
CA VAL A 222 -5.61 6.43 -12.29
C VAL A 222 -5.57 5.51 -11.05
N PHE A 223 -6.71 5.13 -10.53
CA PHE A 223 -6.85 4.19 -9.42
C PHE A 223 -6.08 2.89 -9.69
N TYR A 224 -6.26 2.28 -10.86
CA TYR A 224 -5.66 0.98 -11.18
C TYR A 224 -4.13 1.05 -11.31
N VAL A 225 -3.61 2.13 -11.87
CA VAL A 225 -2.15 2.32 -12.00
C VAL A 225 -1.49 2.73 -10.67
N HIS A 226 -2.25 3.38 -9.79
CA HIS A 226 -1.87 3.61 -8.40
C HIS A 226 -1.78 2.28 -7.65
N HIS A 227 -2.83 1.46 -7.66
CA HIS A 227 -2.83 0.15 -7.01
C HIS A 227 -1.81 -0.82 -7.61
N SER A 228 -1.51 -0.72 -8.91
CA SER A 228 -0.41 -1.47 -9.54
C SER A 228 0.94 -1.11 -8.90
N ASN A 229 1.17 0.17 -8.54
CA ASN A 229 2.37 0.56 -7.80
C ASN A 229 2.35 0.05 -6.36
N ILE A 230 1.21 0.07 -5.69
CA ILE A 230 1.06 -0.51 -4.33
C ILE A 230 1.40 -2.00 -4.34
N ASP A 231 0.88 -2.75 -5.32
CA ASP A 231 1.19 -4.17 -5.50
C ASP A 231 2.69 -4.42 -5.74
N ARG A 232 3.34 -3.56 -6.57
CA ARG A 232 4.80 -3.57 -6.77
C ARG A 232 5.56 -3.35 -5.45
N LEU A 233 5.10 -2.41 -4.65
CA LEU A 233 5.75 -2.10 -3.36
C LEU A 233 5.66 -3.26 -2.38
N TRP A 234 4.59 -4.05 -2.41
CA TRP A 234 4.49 -5.28 -1.63
C TRP A 234 5.58 -6.28 -2.01
N ASP A 235 5.76 -6.54 -3.31
CA ASP A 235 6.82 -7.43 -3.79
C ASP A 235 8.23 -6.90 -3.42
N LEU A 236 8.47 -5.60 -3.57
CA LEU A 236 9.73 -4.97 -3.15
C LEU A 236 9.96 -5.06 -1.64
N TRP A 237 8.91 -4.92 -0.83
CA TRP A 237 8.99 -5.07 0.61
C TRP A 237 9.37 -6.50 1.00
N LEU A 238 8.75 -7.51 0.41
CA LEU A 238 9.11 -8.92 0.61
C LEU A 238 10.56 -9.21 0.17
N ALA A 239 11.00 -8.64 -0.95
CA ALA A 239 12.34 -8.83 -1.49
C ALA A 239 13.46 -8.28 -0.58
N GLN A 240 13.18 -7.33 0.31
CA GLN A 240 14.15 -6.82 1.28
C GLN A 240 14.56 -7.88 2.33
N GLY A 241 13.78 -8.95 2.51
CA GLY A 241 14.07 -9.98 3.53
C GLY A 241 14.04 -9.43 4.96
N GLY A 242 14.94 -9.88 5.83
CA GLY A 242 15.04 -9.35 7.20
C GLY A 242 13.81 -9.64 8.06
N GLY A 243 13.15 -10.79 7.86
CA GLY A 243 11.94 -11.18 8.57
C GLY A 243 10.63 -10.71 7.92
N ARG A 244 10.69 -10.01 6.77
CA ARG A 244 9.50 -9.61 6.01
C ARG A 244 8.92 -10.81 5.27
N THR A 245 7.76 -11.26 5.70
CA THR A 245 7.09 -12.45 5.17
C THR A 245 5.58 -12.27 5.16
N ASP A 246 4.91 -12.96 4.25
CA ASP A 246 3.46 -13.10 4.30
C ASP A 246 3.04 -13.99 5.49
N PRO A 247 1.86 -13.81 6.08
CA PRO A 247 1.40 -14.55 7.25
C PRO A 247 0.92 -15.96 6.90
N LEU A 248 1.78 -16.74 6.25
CA LEU A 248 1.47 -18.07 5.72
C LEU A 248 1.10 -19.10 6.80
N SER A 249 1.50 -18.86 8.05
CA SER A 249 1.12 -19.70 9.18
C SER A 249 -0.30 -19.44 9.70
N THR A 250 -0.98 -18.38 9.24
CA THR A 250 -2.35 -18.04 9.63
C THR A 250 -3.37 -18.62 8.63
N PRO A 251 -4.06 -19.74 8.97
CA PRO A 251 -4.98 -20.39 8.02
C PRO A 251 -6.13 -19.51 7.57
N SER A 252 -6.69 -18.68 8.45
CA SER A 252 -7.76 -17.73 8.13
C SER A 252 -7.32 -16.73 7.06
N TRP A 253 -6.10 -16.18 7.15
CA TRP A 253 -5.57 -15.28 6.15
C TRP A 253 -5.32 -15.98 4.81
N LYS A 254 -4.64 -17.11 4.85
CA LYS A 254 -4.25 -17.86 3.66
C LYS A 254 -5.43 -18.36 2.84
N ASN A 255 -6.49 -18.80 3.52
CA ASN A 255 -7.68 -19.40 2.90
C ASN A 255 -8.81 -18.38 2.67
N LYS A 256 -8.61 -17.10 2.99
CA LYS A 256 -9.62 -16.06 2.71
C LYS A 256 -9.86 -16.00 1.21
N ALA A 257 -11.10 -16.17 0.81
CA ALA A 257 -11.53 -16.20 -0.59
C ALA A 257 -12.41 -15.00 -0.90
N TYR A 258 -12.32 -14.55 -2.16
CA TYR A 258 -13.14 -13.48 -2.71
C TYR A 258 -13.64 -13.87 -4.09
N THR A 259 -14.79 -13.30 -4.49
CA THR A 259 -15.39 -13.51 -5.80
C THR A 259 -15.12 -12.32 -6.70
N PHE A 260 -14.50 -12.58 -7.86
CA PHE A 260 -14.30 -11.63 -8.95
C PHE A 260 -14.91 -12.18 -10.24
N PHE A 261 -14.61 -11.58 -11.38
CA PHE A 261 -15.11 -12.01 -12.68
C PHE A 261 -13.96 -12.19 -13.66
N ASP A 262 -14.00 -13.28 -14.42
CA ASP A 262 -13.05 -13.53 -15.49
C ASP A 262 -13.31 -12.65 -16.74
N GLU A 263 -12.45 -12.72 -17.74
CA GLU A 263 -12.58 -11.98 -19.00
C GLU A 263 -13.80 -12.35 -19.84
N ASN A 264 -14.56 -13.37 -19.46
CA ASN A 264 -15.82 -13.78 -20.09
C ASN A 264 -17.06 -13.38 -19.27
N GLY A 265 -16.86 -12.75 -18.10
CA GLY A 265 -17.90 -12.34 -17.18
C GLY A 265 -18.40 -13.46 -16.25
N ASN A 266 -17.69 -14.58 -16.17
CA ASN A 266 -18.01 -15.64 -15.23
C ASN A 266 -17.47 -15.31 -13.84
N ALA A 267 -18.27 -15.58 -12.81
CA ALA A 267 -17.81 -15.45 -11.43
C ALA A 267 -16.72 -16.47 -11.10
N VAL A 268 -15.64 -16.01 -10.49
CA VAL A 268 -14.49 -16.83 -10.10
C VAL A 268 -14.11 -16.56 -8.65
N ASN A 269 -13.87 -17.63 -7.89
CA ASN A 269 -13.37 -17.53 -6.53
C ASN A 269 -11.85 -17.70 -6.52
N MET A 270 -11.17 -16.86 -5.77
CA MET A 270 -9.73 -16.86 -5.63
C MET A 270 -9.36 -16.68 -4.16
N THR A 271 -8.39 -17.44 -3.68
CA THR A 271 -7.90 -17.36 -2.30
C THR A 271 -6.61 -16.55 -2.22
N THR A 272 -6.29 -16.09 -1.03
CA THR A 272 -5.00 -15.41 -0.80
C THR A 272 -3.81 -16.31 -1.17
N CYS A 273 -3.92 -17.63 -0.98
CA CYS A 273 -2.87 -18.57 -1.34
C CYS A 273 -2.60 -18.63 -2.87
N ASP A 274 -3.60 -18.31 -3.68
CA ASP A 274 -3.48 -18.38 -5.15
C ASP A 274 -2.70 -17.21 -5.76
N ILE A 275 -2.38 -16.18 -4.96
CA ILE A 275 -1.84 -14.90 -5.49
C ILE A 275 -0.51 -14.45 -4.86
N LEU A 276 0.08 -15.25 -3.99
CA LEU A 276 1.26 -14.85 -3.22
C LEU A 276 2.51 -14.62 -4.08
N ARG A 277 2.54 -15.19 -5.28
CA ARG A 277 3.67 -15.11 -6.21
C ARG A 277 3.19 -14.65 -7.57
N ALA A 278 3.30 -13.34 -7.81
CA ALA A 278 2.82 -12.73 -9.03
C ALA A 278 3.39 -13.40 -10.30
N ALA A 279 4.70 -13.62 -10.35
CA ALA A 279 5.34 -14.21 -11.53
C ALA A 279 4.95 -15.67 -11.77
N GLN A 280 4.86 -16.51 -10.71
CA GLN A 280 4.61 -17.94 -10.85
C GLN A 280 3.13 -18.31 -10.89
N GLN A 281 2.28 -17.61 -10.14
CA GLN A 281 0.87 -17.95 -10.00
C GLN A 281 -0.02 -17.11 -10.94
N LEU A 282 0.35 -15.84 -11.16
CA LEU A 282 -0.42 -14.87 -11.92
C LEU A 282 0.22 -14.49 -13.27
N ASN A 283 1.43 -14.97 -13.54
CA ASN A 283 2.18 -14.76 -14.77
C ASN A 283 2.42 -13.28 -15.11
N TYR A 284 2.69 -12.43 -14.12
CA TYR A 284 3.17 -11.07 -14.37
C TYR A 284 4.34 -10.72 -13.45
N THR A 285 5.12 -9.70 -13.86
CA THR A 285 6.19 -9.09 -13.08
C THR A 285 6.27 -7.60 -13.38
N TYR A 286 7.05 -6.87 -12.62
CA TYR A 286 7.28 -5.45 -12.84
C TYR A 286 8.62 -5.20 -13.53
N GLU A 287 8.70 -4.14 -14.36
CA GLU A 287 9.90 -3.80 -15.12
C GLU A 287 11.16 -3.61 -14.26
N SER A 288 10.99 -3.15 -13.03
CA SER A 288 12.07 -2.83 -12.09
C SER A 288 12.34 -3.89 -11.02
N GLU A 289 11.69 -5.05 -11.09
CA GLU A 289 11.82 -6.06 -10.04
C GLU A 289 12.95 -7.06 -10.26
N PRO A 290 13.67 -7.44 -9.17
CA PRO A 290 14.54 -8.61 -9.20
C PRO A 290 13.70 -9.89 -9.36
N ALA A 291 14.27 -10.91 -9.98
CA ALA A 291 13.62 -12.23 -10.11
C ALA A 291 13.20 -12.76 -8.72
N GLN A 292 11.92 -13.06 -8.56
CA GLN A 292 11.38 -13.55 -7.30
C GLN A 292 11.89 -14.95 -6.97
N VAL A 293 12.25 -15.17 -5.69
CA VAL A 293 12.68 -16.48 -5.20
C VAL A 293 11.46 -17.40 -5.00
N ASN A 294 11.56 -18.64 -5.46
CA ASN A 294 10.52 -19.66 -5.35
C ASN A 294 10.22 -20.01 -3.88
N ILE A 295 9.09 -19.56 -3.35
CA ILE A 295 8.52 -20.02 -2.09
C ILE A 295 7.13 -20.59 -2.41
N TYR A 296 6.92 -21.87 -2.13
CA TYR A 296 5.63 -22.52 -2.36
C TYR A 296 4.70 -22.33 -1.15
N CYS A 297 3.42 -22.21 -1.39
CA CYS A 297 2.40 -22.25 -0.34
C CYS A 297 2.27 -23.69 0.18
N ILE A 298 3.30 -24.17 0.88
CA ILE A 298 3.33 -25.52 1.43
C ILE A 298 2.65 -25.52 2.80
N PRO A 299 1.73 -26.47 3.09
CA PRO A 299 0.94 -26.47 4.34
C PRO A 299 1.75 -26.64 5.65
N ARG A 300 3.06 -26.87 5.60
CA ARG A 300 3.85 -27.34 6.76
C ARG A 300 5.13 -26.56 7.08
N ILE A 301 5.45 -25.46 6.45
CA ILE A 301 6.61 -24.66 6.87
C ILE A 301 6.12 -23.66 7.92
N ARG A 302 6.47 -23.89 9.18
CA ARG A 302 6.36 -22.87 10.24
C ARG A 302 7.45 -21.83 9.96
N ILE A 303 7.05 -20.73 9.32
CA ILE A 303 7.88 -19.54 9.23
C ILE A 303 7.49 -18.71 10.45
N PRO A 304 8.43 -18.29 11.29
CA PRO A 304 8.10 -17.45 12.44
C PRO A 304 7.47 -16.15 11.94
N ILE A 305 6.30 -15.84 12.47
CA ILE A 305 5.63 -14.55 12.24
C ILE A 305 5.96 -13.69 13.44
N TYR A 306 6.56 -12.53 13.19
CA TYR A 306 6.84 -11.55 14.21
C TYR A 306 5.55 -10.77 14.50
N TYR A 307 4.95 -11.00 15.66
CA TYR A 307 3.88 -10.17 16.17
C TYR A 307 4.44 -9.16 17.14
N LEU A 308 4.10 -7.90 16.93
CA LEU A 308 4.36 -6.86 17.91
C LEU A 308 3.28 -6.95 18.97
N ILE A 309 3.62 -7.42 20.17
CA ILE A 309 2.75 -7.26 21.34
C ILE A 309 3.35 -6.11 22.16
N PRO A 310 2.87 -4.88 21.98
CA PRO A 310 3.41 -3.75 22.71
C PRO A 310 3.02 -3.83 24.18
N ILE A 311 3.99 -3.55 25.05
CA ILE A 311 3.77 -3.36 26.47
C ILE A 311 3.71 -1.86 26.73
N ILE A 312 2.56 -1.36 27.17
CA ILE A 312 2.38 0.06 27.47
C ILE A 312 3.32 0.48 28.58
N LEU A 313 4.18 1.46 28.29
CA LEU A 313 5.04 2.12 29.28
C LEU A 313 4.40 3.39 29.84
N ILE A 314 3.82 4.17 28.93
CA ILE A 314 3.22 5.46 29.26
C ILE A 314 1.87 5.52 28.56
N HIS A 315 0.84 5.76 29.35
CA HIS A 315 -0.49 6.09 28.85
C HIS A 315 -0.71 7.59 29.08
N TRP A 316 -1.11 8.32 28.05
CA TRP A 316 -1.49 9.72 28.20
C TRP A 316 -2.88 9.81 28.84
N PRO A 317 -3.01 10.48 30.01
CA PRO A 317 -4.24 10.45 30.80
C PRO A 317 -5.27 11.51 30.37
N GLY A 318 -4.98 12.29 29.33
CA GLY A 318 -5.87 13.36 28.87
C GLY A 318 -7.13 12.87 28.16
N PRO A 319 -8.05 13.78 27.86
CA PRO A 319 -9.25 13.46 27.09
C PRO A 319 -8.90 13.02 25.66
N PRO A 320 -9.82 12.38 24.92
CA PRO A 320 -9.59 12.09 23.49
C PRO A 320 -9.11 13.32 22.73
N VAL A 321 -8.13 13.11 21.83
CA VAL A 321 -7.55 14.19 21.02
C VAL A 321 -8.43 14.39 19.80
N GLU A 322 -8.82 15.63 19.53
CA GLU A 322 -9.57 15.99 18.32
C GLU A 322 -8.66 16.75 17.36
N LEU A 323 -8.53 16.22 16.14
CA LEU A 323 -7.77 16.83 15.05
C LEU A 323 -8.72 17.57 14.12
N ASN A 324 -8.33 18.80 13.77
CA ASN A 324 -9.06 19.69 12.88
C ASN A 324 -8.10 20.42 11.93
N GLU A 325 -8.51 21.55 11.38
CA GLU A 325 -7.75 22.37 10.42
C GLU A 325 -6.47 23.00 10.99
N ARG A 326 -6.25 22.91 12.30
CA ARG A 326 -5.09 23.54 12.98
C ARG A 326 -4.14 22.47 13.48
N GLU A 327 -2.89 22.88 13.66
CA GLU A 327 -1.94 22.08 14.43
C GLU A 327 -2.55 21.74 15.81
N THR A 328 -2.47 20.47 16.17
CA THR A 328 -2.92 19.99 17.47
C THR A 328 -1.75 19.35 18.20
N ALA A 329 -1.55 19.75 19.44
CA ALA A 329 -0.46 19.21 20.27
C ALA A 329 -0.98 18.73 21.62
N VAL A 330 -0.38 17.64 22.11
CA VAL A 330 -0.53 17.15 23.48
C VAL A 330 0.85 16.93 24.11
N GLU A 331 0.96 17.17 25.42
CA GLU A 331 2.21 17.01 26.14
C GLU A 331 2.18 15.70 26.95
N ILE A 332 3.16 14.83 26.72
CA ILE A 332 3.31 13.55 27.39
C ILE A 332 4.45 13.67 28.39
N ASN A 333 4.15 13.59 29.70
CA ASN A 333 5.16 13.64 30.73
C ASN A 333 6.00 12.36 30.74
N ILE A 334 7.32 12.49 30.60
CA ILE A 334 8.26 11.36 30.56
C ILE A 334 9.29 11.41 31.72
N LYS A 335 9.20 12.39 32.62
CA LYS A 335 10.21 12.63 33.65
C LYS A 335 10.53 11.38 34.47
N GLU A 336 9.52 10.65 34.93
CA GLU A 336 9.69 9.43 35.70
C GLU A 336 10.13 8.22 34.89
N PHE A 337 10.00 8.29 33.56
CA PHE A 337 10.29 7.18 32.65
C PHE A 337 11.62 7.30 31.95
N GLN A 338 12.36 8.41 32.09
CA GLN A 338 13.61 8.69 31.35
C GLN A 338 14.63 7.54 31.48
N GLN A 339 14.81 7.00 32.70
CA GLN A 339 15.74 5.90 32.94
C GLN A 339 15.36 4.60 32.22
N ARG A 340 14.06 4.37 32.00
CA ARG A 340 13.54 3.20 31.26
C ARG A 340 13.58 3.44 29.76
N LEU A 341 13.30 4.66 29.31
CA LEU A 341 13.25 5.03 27.89
C LEU A 341 14.65 5.10 27.25
N ALA A 342 15.66 5.58 27.98
CA ALA A 342 16.99 5.80 27.42
C ALA A 342 17.64 4.52 26.81
N PRO A 343 17.74 3.38 27.52
CA PRO A 343 18.34 2.17 26.95
C PRO A 343 17.55 1.60 25.77
N LEU A 344 16.22 1.74 25.79
CA LEU A 344 15.34 1.31 24.70
C LEU A 344 15.51 2.21 23.46
N ALA A 345 15.52 3.53 23.67
CA ALA A 345 15.71 4.51 22.59
C ALA A 345 17.09 4.39 21.92
N GLU A 346 18.11 4.01 22.70
CA GLU A 346 19.47 3.75 22.20
C GLU A 346 19.62 2.36 21.53
N GLY A 347 18.59 1.53 21.59
CA GLY A 347 18.62 0.17 21.01
C GLY A 347 19.53 -0.81 21.75
N ARG A 348 19.77 -0.58 23.04
CA ARG A 348 20.62 -1.47 23.88
C ARG A 348 19.97 -2.84 24.10
N ASN A 349 18.63 -2.90 24.10
CA ASN A 349 17.87 -4.13 24.24
C ASN A 349 17.66 -4.74 22.85
N LYS A 350 18.28 -5.88 22.57
CA LYS A 350 18.13 -6.57 21.28
C LYS A 350 16.67 -6.95 21.04
N GLY A 351 16.14 -6.55 19.88
CA GLY A 351 14.80 -6.87 19.45
C GLY A 351 13.68 -6.07 20.13
N GLU A 352 14.01 -5.15 21.04
CA GLU A 352 13.02 -4.25 21.64
C GLU A 352 13.15 -2.84 21.08
N PHE A 353 12.02 -2.17 20.86
CA PHE A 353 11.98 -0.79 20.41
C PHE A 353 10.74 -0.05 20.93
N LEU A 354 10.81 1.26 20.92
CA LEU A 354 9.72 2.12 21.38
C LEU A 354 8.78 2.45 20.21
N VAL A 355 7.48 2.39 20.50
CA VAL A 355 6.42 2.79 19.58
C VAL A 355 5.48 3.80 20.21
N LEU A 356 5.00 4.75 19.39
CA LEU A 356 3.83 5.55 19.68
C LEU A 356 2.62 4.83 19.09
N GLU A 357 1.60 4.58 19.89
CA GLU A 357 0.34 3.99 19.47
C GLU A 357 -0.80 4.98 19.62
N LEU A 358 -1.57 5.14 18.57
CA LEU A 358 -2.81 5.91 18.53
C LEU A 358 -3.94 4.92 18.31
N ASP A 359 -4.78 4.70 19.31
CA ASP A 359 -5.86 3.73 19.24
C ASP A 359 -7.23 4.42 19.25
N ASN A 360 -8.24 3.70 18.74
CA ASN A 360 -9.61 4.18 18.59
C ASN A 360 -9.66 5.49 17.79
N VAL A 361 -8.97 5.49 16.65
CA VAL A 361 -8.94 6.64 15.73
C VAL A 361 -10.12 6.54 14.80
N GLU A 362 -10.96 7.59 14.76
CA GLU A 362 -12.21 7.56 14.03
C GLU A 362 -12.62 8.94 13.50
N ALA A 363 -13.39 8.92 12.42
CA ALA A 363 -14.09 10.08 11.88
C ALA A 363 -15.48 9.68 11.37
N ALA A 364 -16.42 10.62 11.33
CA ALA A 364 -17.75 10.38 10.77
C ALA A 364 -17.70 10.19 9.25
N LYS A 365 -16.85 10.98 8.56
CA LYS A 365 -16.61 10.96 7.11
C LYS A 365 -15.11 11.00 6.85
N THR A 366 -14.71 10.69 5.62
CA THR A 366 -13.31 10.84 5.19
C THR A 366 -12.85 12.28 5.45
N PRO A 367 -11.78 12.48 6.24
CA PRO A 367 -11.34 13.82 6.63
C PRO A 367 -10.82 14.67 5.47
N GLY A 368 -10.27 14.05 4.44
CA GLY A 368 -9.68 14.72 3.27
C GLY A 368 -8.36 15.43 3.57
N VAL A 369 -7.64 15.02 4.61
CA VAL A 369 -6.38 15.61 5.08
C VAL A 369 -5.43 14.51 5.51
N VAL A 370 -4.14 14.71 5.25
CA VAL A 370 -3.04 13.95 5.83
C VAL A 370 -2.48 14.75 7.00
N TRP A 371 -2.22 14.12 8.13
CA TRP A 371 -1.49 14.73 9.26
C TRP A 371 -0.08 14.21 9.31
N GLU A 372 0.90 15.10 9.34
CA GLU A 372 2.27 14.78 9.72
C GLU A 372 2.34 14.67 11.25
N VAL A 373 2.96 13.59 11.74
CA VAL A 373 3.03 13.26 13.17
C VAL A 373 4.46 13.45 13.67
N TYR A 374 4.62 14.27 14.69
CA TYR A 374 5.91 14.58 15.32
C TYR A 374 5.87 14.26 16.82
N LEU A 375 6.98 13.76 17.37
CA LEU A 375 7.11 13.49 18.82
C LEU A 375 8.38 14.14 19.38
N GLY A 376 8.22 15.00 20.38
CA GLY A 376 9.32 15.70 21.06
C GLY A 376 9.89 16.88 20.27
N LEU A 377 9.19 17.36 19.23
CA LEU A 377 9.60 18.55 18.48
C LEU A 377 9.59 19.78 19.43
N PRO A 378 10.70 20.51 19.59
CA PRO A 378 10.74 21.69 20.44
C PRO A 378 9.69 22.74 20.01
N PRO A 379 9.08 23.49 20.95
CA PRO A 379 8.00 24.43 20.64
C PRO A 379 8.34 25.49 19.60
N ASN A 380 9.62 25.90 19.52
CA ASN A 380 10.10 26.92 18.58
C ASN A 380 10.70 26.34 17.28
N ALA A 381 10.69 25.02 17.11
CA ALA A 381 11.18 24.37 15.89
C ALA A 381 10.04 24.22 14.89
N ALA A 382 10.30 24.59 13.64
CA ALA A 382 9.36 24.37 12.56
C ALA A 382 9.24 22.85 12.24
N PRO A 383 8.03 22.34 11.98
CA PRO A 383 7.83 20.99 11.48
C PRO A 383 8.62 20.75 10.18
N ASN A 384 9.30 19.60 10.12
CA ASN A 384 10.08 19.19 8.96
C ASN A 384 10.19 17.66 8.94
N SER A 385 9.80 17.03 7.85
CA SER A 385 9.83 15.57 7.69
C SER A 385 11.23 14.95 7.71
N GLU A 386 12.28 15.75 7.48
CA GLU A 386 13.67 15.31 7.64
C GLU A 386 14.14 15.32 9.10
N SER A 387 13.36 15.90 9.99
CA SER A 387 13.68 16.04 11.42
C SER A 387 13.73 14.66 12.11
N PRO A 388 14.59 14.45 13.14
CA PRO A 388 14.55 13.24 13.95
C PRO A 388 13.24 13.08 14.73
N PHE A 389 12.45 14.13 14.87
CA PHE A 389 11.18 14.16 15.59
C PHE A 389 10.00 13.73 14.72
N PHE A 390 10.14 13.66 13.39
CA PHE A 390 9.11 13.18 12.49
C PHE A 390 8.93 11.67 12.62
N LEU A 391 7.71 11.23 12.87
CA LEU A 391 7.35 9.81 13.00
C LEU A 391 6.77 9.22 11.74
N GLY A 392 6.06 10.02 10.94
CA GLY A 392 5.34 9.56 9.75
C GLY A 392 4.09 10.38 9.52
N THR A 393 3.21 9.84 8.71
CA THR A 393 1.93 10.45 8.35
C THR A 393 0.76 9.61 8.85
N MET A 394 -0.39 10.24 9.06
CA MET A 394 -1.65 9.61 9.44
C MET A 394 -2.77 10.21 8.60
N THR A 395 -3.62 9.37 8.06
CA THR A 395 -4.90 9.79 7.46
C THR A 395 -5.93 8.67 7.56
N LEU A 396 -7.20 8.98 7.33
CA LEU A 396 -8.27 7.99 7.28
C LEU A 396 -8.86 8.00 5.87
N PHE A 397 -8.79 6.87 5.19
CA PHE A 397 -9.38 6.67 3.86
C PHE A 397 -10.49 5.61 3.90
N GLY A 398 -10.20 4.35 4.12
CA GLY A 398 -11.19 3.28 4.18
C GLY A 398 -11.53 2.85 5.61
N ALA A 399 -10.50 2.73 6.46
CA ALA A 399 -10.68 2.33 7.85
C ALA A 399 -10.84 3.53 8.79
N GLY A 400 -11.49 3.31 9.92
CA GLY A 400 -11.75 4.37 10.91
C GLY A 400 -12.80 5.41 10.48
N VAL A 401 -13.44 5.23 9.32
CA VAL A 401 -14.45 6.14 8.77
C VAL A 401 -15.83 5.51 8.86
N ARG A 402 -16.75 6.14 9.60
CA ARG A 402 -18.08 5.55 9.89
C ARG A 402 -18.95 5.41 8.65
N GLU A 403 -18.89 6.35 7.71
CA GLU A 403 -19.69 6.31 6.48
C GLU A 403 -19.35 5.14 5.53
N HIS A 404 -18.20 4.48 5.72
CA HIS A 404 -17.71 3.36 4.90
C HIS A 404 -17.88 1.98 5.55
N ALA A 405 -18.48 1.93 6.74
CA ALA A 405 -18.62 0.69 7.52
C ALA A 405 -19.80 -0.16 7.02
N HIS A 406 -19.58 -0.99 6.00
CA HIS A 406 -20.61 -1.87 5.45
C HIS A 406 -20.88 -3.13 6.27
N GLU A 407 -19.89 -3.64 7.03
CA GLU A 407 -19.98 -4.88 7.84
C GLU A 407 -19.65 -4.69 9.32
N GLY A 408 -19.80 -3.49 9.84
CA GLY A 408 -19.46 -3.15 11.20
C GLY A 408 -18.27 -2.21 11.29
N PHE A 409 -18.49 -1.13 12.01
CA PHE A 409 -17.49 -0.09 12.21
C PHE A 409 -16.33 -0.61 13.08
N ARG A 410 -15.10 -0.32 12.66
CA ARG A 410 -13.89 -0.53 13.44
C ARG A 410 -13.08 0.76 13.44
N PRO A 411 -12.77 1.30 14.64
CA PRO A 411 -11.81 2.38 14.74
C PRO A 411 -10.45 1.95 14.18
N ALA A 412 -9.72 2.91 13.66
CA ALA A 412 -8.37 2.69 13.19
C ALA A 412 -7.36 2.67 14.35
N LYS A 413 -6.20 2.04 14.11
CA LYS A 413 -5.03 2.07 14.97
C LYS A 413 -3.82 2.48 14.15
N PHE A 414 -3.03 3.42 14.67
CA PHE A 414 -1.74 3.82 14.09
C PHE A 414 -0.61 3.52 15.06
N THR A 415 0.49 3.01 14.52
CA THR A 415 1.69 2.67 15.30
C THR A 415 2.91 3.26 14.60
N PHE A 416 3.69 4.04 15.33
CA PHE A 416 4.90 4.70 14.81
C PHE A 416 6.12 4.30 15.63
N ARG A 417 7.23 3.97 14.98
CA ARG A 417 8.50 3.72 15.67
C ARG A 417 9.04 5.03 16.24
N ALA A 418 9.23 5.09 17.56
CA ALA A 418 9.53 6.32 18.28
C ALA A 418 10.97 6.45 18.80
N ASN A 419 11.83 5.44 18.60
CA ASN A 419 13.19 5.43 19.15
C ASN A 419 13.99 6.68 18.83
N ARG A 420 14.03 7.08 17.55
CA ARG A 420 14.81 8.24 17.08
C ARG A 420 14.32 9.53 17.71
N ALA A 421 13.02 9.73 17.77
CA ALA A 421 12.38 10.91 18.31
C ALA A 421 12.59 11.02 19.83
N ILE A 422 12.36 9.93 20.56
CA ILE A 422 12.56 9.88 22.02
C ILE A 422 14.04 10.09 22.35
N LEU A 423 14.96 9.46 21.65
CA LEU A 423 16.40 9.66 21.87
C LEU A 423 16.82 11.12 21.64
N ALA A 424 16.29 11.78 20.62
CA ALA A 424 16.57 13.19 20.35
C ALA A 424 16.02 14.12 21.48
N ALA A 425 14.81 13.83 21.95
CA ALA A 425 14.19 14.55 23.06
C ALA A 425 14.96 14.38 24.39
N LEU A 426 15.39 13.16 24.71
CA LEU A 426 16.23 12.87 25.89
C LEU A 426 17.59 13.59 25.82
N LYS A 427 18.24 13.61 24.67
CA LYS A 427 19.49 14.38 24.47
C LYS A 427 19.28 15.89 24.68
N SER A 428 18.10 16.39 24.38
CA SER A 428 17.70 17.79 24.61
C SER A 428 17.17 18.04 26.03
N ARG A 429 17.26 17.04 26.92
CA ARG A 429 16.83 17.12 28.34
C ARG A 429 15.37 17.54 28.51
N GLN A 430 14.50 17.04 27.65
CA GLN A 430 13.06 17.29 27.75
C GLN A 430 12.43 16.39 28.83
N ASP A 431 11.61 16.96 29.71
CA ASP A 431 10.79 16.22 30.68
C ASP A 431 9.40 15.89 30.13
N GLN A 432 9.04 16.50 29.00
CA GLN A 432 7.79 16.30 28.31
C GLN A 432 8.06 16.04 26.82
N LEU A 433 7.30 15.14 26.22
CA LEU A 433 7.28 14.91 24.78
C LEU A 433 6.05 15.60 24.19
N ARG A 434 6.26 16.60 23.39
CA ARG A 434 5.20 17.22 22.58
C ARG A 434 4.85 16.30 21.43
N LEU A 435 3.67 15.66 21.47
CA LEU A 435 3.08 14.98 20.32
C LEU A 435 2.31 16.02 19.53
N LEU A 436 2.76 16.27 18.28
CA LEU A 436 2.22 17.31 17.42
C LEU A 436 1.66 16.68 16.14
N PHE A 437 0.45 17.06 15.78
CA PHE A 437 -0.20 16.73 14.52
C PHE A 437 -0.31 18.00 13.64
N VAL A 438 0.27 17.95 12.45
CA VAL A 438 0.30 19.06 11.51
C VAL A 438 -0.52 18.68 10.27
N PRO A 439 -1.66 19.35 10.01
CA PRO A 439 -2.43 19.08 8.79
C PRO A 439 -1.62 19.47 7.56
N SER A 440 -1.57 18.59 6.60
CA SER A 440 -0.76 18.70 5.38
C SER A 440 -1.55 18.22 4.17
N GLY A 441 -1.20 18.70 2.99
CA GLY A 441 -1.80 18.30 1.73
C GLY A 441 -0.77 18.36 0.60
N PRO A 442 -1.17 18.09 -0.66
CA PRO A 442 -0.28 18.09 -1.79
C PRO A 442 0.32 19.49 -2.03
N LEU A 443 1.43 19.52 -2.76
CA LEU A 443 1.96 20.78 -3.29
C LEU A 443 1.07 21.25 -4.45
N ILE A 444 0.76 22.55 -4.51
CA ILE A 444 0.18 23.20 -5.69
C ILE A 444 1.12 24.32 -6.12
N ASP A 445 1.56 24.32 -7.37
CA ASP A 445 2.59 25.21 -7.88
C ASP A 445 3.87 25.24 -7.00
N GLY A 446 4.26 24.06 -6.49
CA GLY A 446 5.40 23.87 -5.62
C GLY A 446 5.24 24.40 -4.19
N LYS A 447 4.05 24.82 -3.79
CA LYS A 447 3.76 25.36 -2.44
C LYS A 447 2.92 24.37 -1.64
N PRO A 448 3.25 24.13 -0.36
CA PRO A 448 2.42 23.33 0.53
C PRO A 448 0.99 23.89 0.62
N THR A 449 0.02 22.98 0.62
CA THR A 449 -1.38 23.34 0.84
C THR A 449 -1.82 22.96 2.25
N HIS A 450 -2.80 23.68 2.76
CA HIS A 450 -3.51 23.37 4.01
C HIS A 450 -4.95 23.02 3.65
N PRO A 451 -5.24 21.73 3.41
CA PRO A 451 -6.57 21.33 2.99
C PRO A 451 -7.57 21.53 4.13
N LYS A 452 -8.80 21.82 3.74
CA LYS A 452 -9.90 21.92 4.70
C LYS A 452 -10.30 20.55 5.21
N VAL A 453 -10.34 20.38 6.53
CA VAL A 453 -10.79 19.16 7.17
C VAL A 453 -12.31 18.98 6.97
N GLN A 454 -12.71 17.94 6.26
CA GLN A 454 -14.12 17.66 5.96
C GLN A 454 -14.85 17.04 7.15
N SER A 455 -14.14 16.32 8.01
CA SER A 455 -14.66 15.72 9.23
C SER A 455 -13.55 15.68 10.28
N PRO A 456 -13.78 16.15 11.51
CA PRO A 456 -12.83 16.03 12.59
C PRO A 456 -12.45 14.57 12.85
N VAL A 457 -11.19 14.32 13.22
CA VAL A 457 -10.71 13.01 13.63
C VAL A 457 -10.58 12.98 15.14
N ARG A 458 -11.13 11.93 15.75
CA ARG A 458 -11.01 11.67 17.18
C ARG A 458 -10.02 10.52 17.40
N ILE A 459 -9.01 10.76 18.24
CA ILE A 459 -8.07 9.75 18.74
C ILE A 459 -8.48 9.41 20.17
N GLY A 460 -8.87 8.15 20.40
CA GLY A 460 -9.38 7.74 21.73
C GLY A 460 -8.29 7.61 22.77
N THR A 461 -7.14 7.02 22.40
CA THR A 461 -6.01 6.81 23.34
C THR A 461 -4.66 7.04 22.66
N VAL A 462 -3.69 7.51 23.46
CA VAL A 462 -2.31 7.72 23.06
C VAL A 462 -1.39 6.99 24.05
N ASN A 463 -0.54 6.11 23.54
CA ASN A 463 0.37 5.31 24.35
C ASN A 463 1.80 5.36 23.81
N ILE A 464 2.80 5.31 24.70
CA ILE A 464 4.16 4.93 24.36
C ILE A 464 4.40 3.54 24.90
N SER A 465 4.74 2.61 24.04
CA SER A 465 4.86 1.19 24.34
C SER A 465 6.22 0.65 23.95
N VAL A 466 6.62 -0.47 24.55
CA VAL A 466 7.73 -1.30 24.06
C VAL A 466 7.16 -2.38 23.19
N ALA A 467 7.61 -2.43 21.96
CA ALA A 467 7.37 -3.53 21.05
C ALA A 467 8.62 -4.42 20.98
N SER A 468 8.42 -5.72 20.84
CA SER A 468 9.51 -6.67 20.71
C SER A 468 9.29 -7.57 19.50
N GLU A 469 10.36 -7.80 18.75
CA GLU A 469 10.39 -8.84 17.72
C GLU A 469 10.50 -10.20 18.42
N LYS A 470 9.38 -10.91 18.63
CA LYS A 470 9.37 -12.27 19.23
C LYS A 470 8.88 -13.30 18.24
N GLU A 471 9.50 -14.49 18.29
CA GLU A 471 9.21 -15.62 17.40
C GLU A 471 7.94 -16.43 17.75
N GLU A 472 7.14 -16.07 18.76
CA GLU A 472 5.96 -16.86 19.12
C GLU A 472 4.68 -16.26 18.50
N PRO A 473 3.87 -17.10 17.80
CA PRO A 473 2.58 -16.65 17.31
C PRO A 473 1.62 -16.40 18.49
N PRO A 474 0.79 -15.36 18.46
CA PRO A 474 -0.27 -15.21 19.44
C PRO A 474 -1.21 -16.43 19.35
N LYS A 475 -1.63 -16.90 20.51
CA LYS A 475 -2.78 -17.82 20.60
C LYS A 475 -4.00 -17.03 20.11
N ILE A 476 -4.43 -17.25 18.88
CA ILE A 476 -5.69 -16.72 18.38
C ILE A 476 -6.76 -17.34 19.28
N GLN A 477 -7.44 -16.51 20.08
CA GLN A 477 -8.71 -16.94 20.68
C GLN A 477 -9.67 -17.11 19.53
N GLU A 478 -9.91 -18.38 19.15
CA GLU A 478 -11.02 -18.74 18.31
C GLU A 478 -12.29 -18.22 18.99
N SER A 479 -12.96 -17.28 18.37
CA SER A 479 -14.31 -16.92 18.79
C SER A 479 -15.15 -18.19 18.70
N PRO A 480 -15.97 -18.52 19.72
CA PRO A 480 -16.78 -19.72 19.68
C PRO A 480 -17.67 -19.65 18.45
N GLU A 481 -17.51 -20.64 17.56
CA GLU A 481 -18.44 -20.88 16.47
C GLU A 481 -19.86 -20.88 17.05
N ARG A 482 -20.70 -20.00 16.57
CA ARG A 482 -22.14 -20.13 16.80
C ARG A 482 -22.59 -21.39 16.07
N ALA A 483 -22.65 -22.48 16.83
CA ALA A 483 -23.46 -23.62 16.46
C ALA A 483 -24.93 -23.17 16.41
N LYS A 484 -25.46 -23.00 15.22
CA LYS A 484 -26.80 -23.45 14.77
C LYS A 484 -27.03 -23.00 13.34
#